data_885c4eaec8f89a93c2dd1dcbfba2f222
#
_entry.id   885c4eaec8f89a93c2dd1dcbfba2f222
#
_cell.length_a   1.000
_cell.length_b   1.000
_cell.length_c   1.000
_cell.angle_alpha   90.00
_cell.angle_beta   90.00
_cell.angle_gamma   90.00
#
_symmetry.space_group_name_H-M   'P 1'
#
loop_
_entity.id
_entity.type
_entity.pdbx_description
1 polymer ?
#
loop_
_entity_poly.entity_id
_entity_poly.type
_entity_poly.pdbx_seq_one_letter_code
_entity_poly.pdbx_strand_id
1 'polypeptide(L)'
;MTTELTTLPPQQYALSLHTTTPELGFAISNFAGETRTNVWNLGRDLSSYIHQYLVDFIQPQTWADLEFIAVAKGPGGFTGTRIGVVLARTLGQQLNIPVFAISTLAAVAWSYKNHTQKAIAVEMPAQRGKVFGAIYQVNSHTSEITALFPDTVLTPEAWQETLTNSNTEYQLIHATSGLAATVTNILELSYLEWRQGKRPQWSEALPYYGQHPVEI
;
A
#
# COMPACT_ATOMS: atom_id res chain seq x y z
N MET A 1 -28.54 -7.55 9.88
CA MET A 1 -28.58 -6.80 8.61
C MET A 1 -27.31 -7.12 7.87
N THR A 2 -27.39 -7.96 6.84
CA THR A 2 -26.26 -8.20 5.93
C THR A 2 -26.09 -6.93 5.09
N THR A 3 -25.05 -6.18 5.37
CA THR A 3 -24.67 -5.03 4.53
C THR A 3 -24.29 -5.61 3.17
N GLU A 4 -25.07 -5.35 2.14
CA GLU A 4 -24.69 -5.69 0.78
C GLU A 4 -23.37 -4.97 0.47
N LEU A 5 -22.35 -5.75 0.13
CA LEU A 5 -21.06 -5.19 -0.23
C LEU A 5 -21.19 -4.49 -1.59
N THR A 6 -20.92 -3.20 -1.61
CA THR A 6 -20.91 -2.39 -2.84
C THR A 6 -19.90 -2.95 -3.84
N THR A 7 -20.24 -3.02 -5.11
CA THR A 7 -19.32 -3.38 -6.20
C THR A 7 -19.07 -2.18 -7.09
N LEU A 8 -17.87 -2.08 -7.65
CA LEU A 8 -17.58 -1.06 -8.65
C LEU A 8 -18.40 -1.32 -9.92
N PRO A 9 -19.04 -0.29 -10.53
CA PRO A 9 -19.60 -0.42 -11.85
C PRO A 9 -18.53 -0.85 -12.87
N PRO A 10 -18.84 -1.71 -13.86
CA PRO A 10 -17.83 -2.27 -14.77
C PRO A 10 -17.02 -1.24 -15.57
N GLN A 11 -17.54 -0.03 -15.78
CA GLN A 11 -16.87 1.06 -16.47
C GLN A 11 -16.08 1.98 -15.54
N GLN A 12 -16.12 1.74 -14.24
CA GLN A 12 -15.36 2.49 -13.25
C GLN A 12 -14.15 1.71 -12.79
N TYR A 13 -13.07 2.42 -12.52
CA TYR A 13 -11.78 1.86 -12.20
C TYR A 13 -11.24 2.44 -10.90
N ALA A 14 -10.35 1.72 -10.27
CA ALA A 14 -9.51 2.23 -9.21
C ALA A 14 -8.04 2.18 -9.65
N LEU A 15 -7.30 3.21 -9.28
CA LEU A 15 -5.87 3.35 -9.56
C LEU A 15 -5.08 3.21 -8.26
N SER A 16 -3.99 2.43 -8.27
CA SER A 16 -3.05 2.40 -7.15
C SER A 16 -1.63 2.77 -7.56
N LEU A 17 -0.92 3.38 -6.59
CA LEU A 17 0.45 3.86 -6.74
C LEU A 17 1.35 3.28 -5.64
N HIS A 18 2.54 2.82 -6.02
CA HIS A 18 3.60 2.42 -5.10
C HIS A 18 4.91 3.10 -5.48
N THR A 19 5.44 3.91 -4.57
CA THR A 19 6.68 4.70 -4.77
C THR A 19 7.57 4.68 -3.54
N THR A 20 7.33 3.77 -2.60
CA THR A 20 8.05 3.72 -1.32
C THR A 20 9.44 3.04 -1.43
N THR A 21 9.74 2.47 -2.59
CA THR A 21 11.03 1.89 -2.99
C THR A 21 11.56 2.59 -4.25
N PRO A 22 12.77 2.26 -4.74
CA PRO A 22 13.30 2.83 -5.99
C PRO A 22 12.44 2.54 -7.21
N GLU A 23 11.61 1.52 -7.16
CA GLU A 23 10.68 1.20 -8.24
C GLU A 23 9.41 2.06 -8.13
N LEU A 24 8.82 2.35 -9.29
CA LEU A 24 7.47 2.87 -9.45
C LEU A 24 6.53 1.72 -9.80
N GLY A 25 5.47 1.54 -9.05
CA GLY A 25 4.39 0.60 -9.38
C GLY A 25 3.08 1.34 -9.61
N PHE A 26 2.39 0.99 -10.70
CA PHE A 26 0.98 1.34 -10.93
C PHE A 26 0.14 0.10 -11.16
N ALA A 27 -1.08 0.11 -10.63
CA ALA A 27 -2.10 -0.85 -10.99
C ALA A 27 -3.44 -0.14 -11.16
N ILE A 28 -4.24 -0.61 -12.12
CA ILE A 28 -5.59 -0.15 -12.38
C ILE A 28 -6.51 -1.36 -12.54
N SER A 29 -7.70 -1.33 -11.96
CA SER A 29 -8.67 -2.42 -12.05
C SER A 29 -10.10 -1.91 -11.93
N ASN A 30 -11.02 -2.58 -12.64
CA ASN A 30 -12.46 -2.45 -12.42
C ASN A 30 -13.01 -3.56 -11.50
N PHE A 31 -12.16 -4.49 -11.03
CA PHE A 31 -12.52 -5.68 -10.24
C PHE A 31 -13.62 -6.56 -10.88
N ALA A 32 -13.87 -6.38 -12.17
CA ALA A 32 -14.84 -7.11 -12.97
C ALA A 32 -14.19 -7.85 -14.15
N GLY A 33 -12.89 -8.14 -14.05
CA GLY A 33 -12.13 -8.88 -15.06
C GLY A 33 -11.02 -8.10 -15.76
N GLU A 34 -10.99 -6.78 -15.64
CA GLU A 34 -9.93 -5.95 -16.21
C GLU A 34 -8.99 -5.46 -15.11
N THR A 35 -7.72 -5.92 -15.19
CA THR A 35 -6.65 -5.47 -14.30
C THR A 35 -5.37 -5.33 -15.09
N ARG A 36 -4.69 -4.20 -14.91
CA ARG A 36 -3.39 -3.92 -15.53
C ARG A 36 -2.43 -3.42 -14.46
N THR A 37 -1.19 -3.91 -14.53
CA THR A 37 -0.12 -3.56 -13.60
C THR A 37 1.17 -3.36 -14.36
N ASN A 38 1.95 -2.37 -13.94
CA ASN A 38 3.31 -2.17 -14.43
C ASN A 38 4.22 -1.70 -13.30
N VAL A 39 5.49 -2.13 -13.37
CA VAL A 39 6.55 -1.73 -12.45
C VAL A 39 7.76 -1.27 -13.26
N TRP A 40 8.33 -0.13 -12.88
CA TRP A 40 9.51 0.46 -13.52
C TRP A 40 10.56 0.77 -12.46
N ASN A 41 11.83 0.49 -12.75
CA ASN A 41 12.93 0.90 -11.89
C ASN A 41 13.41 2.29 -12.31
N LEU A 42 12.94 3.32 -11.63
CA LEU A 42 13.27 4.71 -11.93
C LEU A 42 14.33 5.28 -10.99
N GLY A 43 14.53 4.69 -9.82
CA GLY A 43 15.50 5.15 -8.86
C GLY A 43 15.36 6.65 -8.56
N ARG A 44 16.41 7.43 -8.87
CA ARG A 44 16.44 8.88 -8.65
C ARG A 44 15.58 9.67 -9.64
N ASP A 45 15.24 9.09 -10.76
CA ASP A 45 14.48 9.74 -11.83
C ASP A 45 12.97 9.71 -11.59
N LEU A 46 12.51 9.08 -10.49
CA LEU A 46 11.10 8.97 -10.15
C LEU A 46 10.36 10.31 -10.24
N SER A 47 10.88 11.36 -9.63
CA SER A 47 10.23 12.68 -9.61
C SER A 47 10.12 13.32 -10.99
N SER A 48 11.04 13.02 -11.89
CA SER A 48 11.09 13.57 -13.24
C SER A 48 10.09 12.92 -14.18
N TYR A 49 9.85 11.62 -14.00
CA TYR A 49 9.10 10.82 -14.98
C TYR A 49 7.76 10.29 -14.50
N ILE A 50 7.47 10.29 -13.21
CA ILE A 50 6.25 9.68 -12.66
C ILE A 50 4.97 10.17 -13.36
N HIS A 51 4.88 11.47 -13.70
CA HIS A 51 3.71 12.05 -14.35
C HIS A 51 3.53 11.51 -15.78
N GLN A 52 4.64 11.40 -16.53
CA GLN A 52 4.59 10.85 -17.89
C GLN A 52 4.16 9.38 -17.86
N TYR A 53 4.79 8.58 -17.00
CA TYR A 53 4.41 7.17 -16.86
C TYR A 53 2.96 7.00 -16.45
N LEU A 54 2.43 7.89 -15.61
CA LEU A 54 1.04 7.83 -15.18
C LEU A 54 0.07 8.18 -16.32
N VAL A 55 0.36 9.21 -17.10
CA VAL A 55 -0.46 9.61 -18.27
C VAL A 55 -0.49 8.50 -19.32
N ASP A 56 0.65 7.85 -19.55
CA ASP A 56 0.74 6.74 -20.50
C ASP A 56 0.02 5.49 -19.95
N PHE A 57 0.19 5.22 -18.64
CA PHE A 57 -0.38 4.03 -17.99
C PHE A 57 -1.90 4.07 -17.90
N ILE A 58 -2.52 5.23 -17.68
CA ILE A 58 -3.97 5.30 -17.52
C ILE A 58 -4.72 4.93 -18.79
N GLN A 59 -4.12 5.09 -19.98
CA GLN A 59 -4.73 4.76 -21.25
C GLN A 59 -5.09 3.25 -21.34
N PRO A 60 -6.23 2.84 -21.92
CA PRO A 60 -7.21 3.69 -22.62
C PRO A 60 -8.24 4.38 -21.69
N GLN A 61 -8.22 4.10 -20.37
CA GLN A 61 -9.11 4.76 -19.43
C GLN A 61 -8.79 6.27 -19.34
N THR A 62 -9.74 7.03 -18.85
CA THR A 62 -9.63 8.46 -18.59
C THR A 62 -9.68 8.74 -17.08
N TRP A 63 -9.32 9.95 -16.69
CA TRP A 63 -9.44 10.39 -15.29
C TRP A 63 -10.87 10.33 -14.77
N ALA A 64 -11.87 10.53 -15.64
CA ALA A 64 -13.29 10.48 -15.29
C ALA A 64 -13.81 9.06 -14.99
N ASP A 65 -13.07 8.02 -15.40
CA ASP A 65 -13.41 6.64 -15.13
C ASP A 65 -12.94 6.18 -13.74
N LEU A 66 -12.17 7.02 -13.01
CA LEU A 66 -11.64 6.67 -11.70
C LEU A 66 -12.67 6.93 -10.59
N GLU A 67 -12.94 5.92 -9.77
CA GLU A 67 -13.82 5.98 -8.61
C GLU A 67 -13.05 6.27 -7.31
N PHE A 68 -11.82 5.77 -7.20
CA PHE A 68 -10.93 6.05 -6.08
C PHE A 68 -9.46 5.83 -6.46
N ILE A 69 -8.59 6.39 -5.64
CA ILE A 69 -7.14 6.20 -5.73
C ILE A 69 -6.64 5.53 -4.46
N ALA A 70 -5.67 4.64 -4.61
CA ALA A 70 -4.93 4.03 -3.52
C ALA A 70 -3.44 4.36 -3.61
N VAL A 71 -2.76 4.49 -2.49
CA VAL A 71 -1.33 4.79 -2.48
C VAL A 71 -0.63 4.07 -1.32
N ALA A 72 0.56 3.54 -1.58
CA ALA A 72 1.45 3.09 -0.52
C ALA A 72 1.91 4.30 0.31
N LYS A 73 1.45 4.37 1.57
CA LYS A 73 1.80 5.49 2.47
C LYS A 73 3.15 5.36 3.15
N GLY A 74 3.87 4.27 2.91
CA GLY A 74 5.03 3.86 3.68
C GLY A 74 4.68 2.72 4.66
N PRO A 75 5.67 2.27 5.44
CA PRO A 75 7.05 2.77 5.48
C PRO A 75 7.84 2.50 4.19
N GLY A 76 8.96 3.26 4.05
CA GLY A 76 9.86 3.15 2.90
C GLY A 76 10.77 4.35 2.73
N GLY A 77 11.27 4.56 1.51
CA GLY A 77 12.10 5.71 1.18
C GLY A 77 11.34 7.03 1.34
N PHE A 78 11.88 7.95 2.12
CA PHE A 78 11.24 9.23 2.48
C PHE A 78 10.74 10.02 1.26
N THR A 79 11.63 10.24 0.28
CA THR A 79 11.31 11.04 -0.91
C THR A 79 10.25 10.38 -1.78
N GLY A 80 10.41 9.09 -2.07
CA GLY A 80 9.47 8.33 -2.90
C GLY A 80 8.08 8.26 -2.26
N THR A 81 8.01 7.93 -0.98
CA THR A 81 6.74 7.91 -0.23
C THR A 81 6.00 9.24 -0.33
N ARG A 82 6.74 10.35 -0.14
CA ARG A 82 6.16 11.69 -0.24
C ARG A 82 5.64 12.00 -1.64
N ILE A 83 6.41 11.68 -2.68
CA ILE A 83 6.03 11.91 -4.07
C ILE A 83 4.72 11.19 -4.37
N GLY A 84 4.61 9.90 -4.05
CA GLY A 84 3.40 9.12 -4.32
C GLY A 84 2.18 9.64 -3.57
N VAL A 85 2.31 9.91 -2.27
CA VAL A 85 1.21 10.42 -1.46
C VAL A 85 0.75 11.80 -1.93
N VAL A 86 1.68 12.71 -2.27
CA VAL A 86 1.32 14.04 -2.78
C VAL A 86 0.60 13.91 -4.13
N LEU A 87 1.09 13.07 -5.04
CA LEU A 87 0.45 12.83 -6.33
C LEU A 87 -0.98 12.27 -6.15
N ALA A 88 -1.15 11.25 -5.32
CA ALA A 88 -2.46 10.66 -5.05
C ALA A 88 -3.44 11.69 -4.45
N ARG A 89 -2.97 12.51 -3.51
CA ARG A 89 -3.78 13.59 -2.91
C ARG A 89 -4.18 14.64 -3.93
N THR A 90 -3.25 15.06 -4.79
CA THR A 90 -3.54 16.05 -5.84
C THR A 90 -4.59 15.54 -6.81
N LEU A 91 -4.45 14.29 -7.27
CA LEU A 91 -5.44 13.66 -8.15
C LEU A 91 -6.79 13.50 -7.44
N GLY A 92 -6.81 12.98 -6.21
CA GLY A 92 -8.04 12.82 -5.43
C GLY A 92 -8.77 14.13 -5.20
N GLN A 93 -8.02 15.23 -4.95
CA GLN A 93 -8.58 16.58 -4.83
C GLN A 93 -9.16 17.08 -6.15
N GLN A 94 -8.44 16.93 -7.25
CA GLN A 94 -8.88 17.44 -8.57
C GLN A 94 -10.08 16.66 -9.10
N LEU A 95 -10.12 15.34 -8.86
CA LEU A 95 -11.20 14.48 -9.31
C LEU A 95 -12.35 14.37 -8.32
N ASN A 96 -12.18 14.90 -7.11
CA ASN A 96 -13.13 14.81 -6.00
C ASN A 96 -13.51 13.35 -5.65
N ILE A 97 -12.51 12.47 -5.60
CA ILE A 97 -12.65 11.03 -5.29
C ILE A 97 -11.85 10.64 -4.05
N PRO A 98 -12.23 9.54 -3.36
CA PRO A 98 -11.52 9.05 -2.18
C PRO A 98 -10.07 8.66 -2.47
N VAL A 99 -9.19 8.84 -1.46
CA VAL A 99 -7.78 8.41 -1.51
C VAL A 99 -7.47 7.51 -0.33
N PHE A 100 -7.21 6.25 -0.60
CA PHE A 100 -6.83 5.24 0.39
C PHE A 100 -5.32 5.19 0.57
N ALA A 101 -4.86 5.40 1.79
CA ALA A 101 -3.44 5.35 2.15
C ALA A 101 -3.12 4.02 2.85
N ILE A 102 -2.57 3.07 2.11
CA ILE A 102 -2.33 1.69 2.56
C ILE A 102 -0.87 1.54 3.02
N SER A 103 -0.66 0.80 4.12
CA SER A 103 0.67 0.46 4.58
C SER A 103 1.43 -0.41 3.57
N THR A 104 2.71 -0.10 3.35
CA THR A 104 3.60 -0.94 2.55
C THR A 104 3.73 -2.34 3.16
N LEU A 105 3.88 -2.44 4.50
CA LEU A 105 4.01 -3.73 5.17
C LEU A 105 2.71 -4.53 5.14
N ALA A 106 1.54 -3.86 5.24
CA ALA A 106 0.25 -4.51 5.06
C ALA A 106 0.08 -5.10 3.65
N ALA A 107 0.53 -4.38 2.62
CA ALA A 107 0.50 -4.87 1.25
C ALA A 107 1.42 -6.09 1.04
N VAL A 108 2.59 -6.09 1.67
CA VAL A 108 3.48 -7.27 1.71
C VAL A 108 2.80 -8.43 2.43
N ALA A 109 2.25 -8.22 3.62
CA ALA A 109 1.54 -9.27 4.36
C ALA A 109 0.37 -9.84 3.53
N TRP A 110 -0.38 -8.98 2.85
CA TRP A 110 -1.50 -9.38 2.01
C TRP A 110 -1.09 -10.26 0.82
N SER A 111 0.13 -10.12 0.29
CA SER A 111 0.63 -10.97 -0.79
C SER A 111 0.76 -12.45 -0.37
N TYR A 112 0.80 -12.73 0.92
CA TYR A 112 0.87 -14.08 1.49
C TYR A 112 -0.49 -14.66 1.91
N LYS A 113 -1.60 -13.99 1.61
CA LYS A 113 -2.97 -14.37 2.02
C LYS A 113 -3.37 -15.82 1.72
N ASN A 114 -2.80 -16.41 0.67
CA ASN A 114 -3.10 -17.77 0.21
C ASN A 114 -1.99 -18.78 0.54
N HIS A 115 -0.91 -18.36 1.20
CA HIS A 115 0.26 -19.22 1.43
C HIS A 115 0.33 -19.80 2.84
N THR A 116 -0.34 -19.18 3.79
CA THR A 116 -0.29 -19.61 5.19
C THR A 116 -1.55 -19.19 5.97
N GLN A 117 -1.87 -19.97 7.01
CA GLN A 117 -2.89 -19.60 8.01
C GLN A 117 -2.26 -18.85 9.21
N LYS A 118 -0.93 -18.81 9.30
CA LYS A 118 -0.21 -18.13 10.36
C LYS A 118 -0.28 -16.62 10.17
N ALA A 119 -0.07 -15.86 11.25
CA ALA A 119 0.17 -14.43 11.13
C ALA A 119 1.42 -14.16 10.27
N ILE A 120 1.45 -13.02 9.61
CA ILE A 120 2.59 -12.59 8.82
C ILE A 120 3.33 -11.49 9.58
N ALA A 121 4.54 -11.78 10.03
CA ALA A 121 5.47 -10.79 10.56
C ALA A 121 6.29 -10.25 9.38
N VAL A 122 6.25 -8.94 9.15
CA VAL A 122 6.99 -8.29 8.07
C VAL A 122 8.07 -7.42 8.69
N GLU A 123 9.30 -7.62 8.22
CA GLU A 123 10.47 -6.82 8.57
C GLU A 123 11.01 -6.12 7.33
N MET A 124 11.26 -4.82 7.44
CA MET A 124 11.89 -4.04 6.37
C MET A 124 13.01 -3.17 6.96
N PRO A 125 14.19 -3.10 6.31
CA PRO A 125 15.27 -2.24 6.77
C PRO A 125 14.84 -0.77 6.88
N ALA A 126 15.18 -0.15 8.00
CA ALA A 126 15.00 1.28 8.23
C ALA A 126 16.36 1.99 8.31
N GLN A 127 16.36 3.31 8.44
CA GLN A 127 17.61 4.06 8.58
C GLN A 127 18.26 3.81 9.94
N ARG A 128 19.58 4.09 10.03
CA ARG A 128 20.35 4.04 11.27
C ARG A 128 20.33 2.67 11.96
N GLY A 129 20.37 1.59 11.18
CA GLY A 129 20.39 0.22 11.69
C GLY A 129 19.10 -0.22 12.37
N LYS A 130 18.00 0.53 12.23
CA LYS A 130 16.67 0.14 12.71
C LYS A 130 15.93 -0.70 11.67
N VAL A 131 14.79 -1.23 12.09
CA VAL A 131 13.87 -1.97 11.23
C VAL A 131 12.47 -1.39 11.36
N PHE A 132 11.70 -1.42 10.28
CA PHE A 132 10.25 -1.34 10.34
C PHE A 132 9.72 -2.75 10.54
N GLY A 133 8.95 -2.96 11.59
CA GLY A 133 8.31 -4.23 11.90
C GLY A 133 6.80 -4.09 12.01
N ALA A 134 6.08 -5.10 11.58
CA ALA A 134 4.63 -5.23 11.78
C ALA A 134 4.23 -6.68 11.79
N ILE A 135 3.12 -7.03 12.47
CA ILE A 135 2.55 -8.38 12.45
C ILE A 135 1.07 -8.25 12.06
N TYR A 136 0.68 -8.98 11.03
CA TYR A 136 -0.67 -8.98 10.50
C TYR A 136 -1.28 -10.37 10.55
N GLN A 137 -2.53 -10.46 11.00
CA GLN A 137 -3.38 -11.61 10.71
C GLN A 137 -4.09 -11.35 9.40
N VAL A 138 -3.90 -12.26 8.45
CA VAL A 138 -4.58 -12.22 7.15
C VAL A 138 -5.56 -13.38 7.09
N ASN A 139 -6.80 -13.09 6.78
CA ASN A 139 -7.85 -14.08 6.59
C ASN A 139 -8.36 -14.02 5.14
N SER A 140 -7.94 -14.99 4.32
CA SER A 140 -8.34 -15.06 2.92
C SER A 140 -9.83 -15.39 2.73
N HIS A 141 -10.46 -16.09 3.68
CA HIS A 141 -11.88 -16.47 3.59
C HIS A 141 -12.82 -15.28 3.84
N THR A 142 -12.49 -14.43 4.82
CA THR A 142 -13.26 -13.22 5.11
C THR A 142 -12.74 -11.99 4.35
N SER A 143 -11.63 -12.14 3.63
CA SER A 143 -10.93 -11.03 2.96
C SER A 143 -10.62 -9.88 3.92
N GLU A 144 -10.06 -10.21 5.07
CA GLU A 144 -9.72 -9.26 6.11
C GLU A 144 -8.23 -9.28 6.44
N ILE A 145 -7.70 -8.14 6.80
CA ILE A 145 -6.37 -7.97 7.37
C ILE A 145 -6.47 -7.19 8.68
N THR A 146 -5.87 -7.71 9.73
CA THR A 146 -5.85 -7.07 11.05
C THR A 146 -4.42 -6.93 11.52
N ALA A 147 -4.01 -5.74 11.92
CA ALA A 147 -2.71 -5.52 12.54
C ALA A 147 -2.74 -6.03 13.98
N LEU A 148 -1.99 -7.11 14.25
CA LEU A 148 -1.73 -7.60 15.61
C LEU A 148 -0.64 -6.75 16.29
N PHE A 149 0.33 -6.29 15.48
CA PHE A 149 1.32 -5.31 15.86
C PHE A 149 1.44 -4.29 14.70
N PRO A 150 1.13 -3.02 14.92
CA PRO A 150 1.10 -2.03 13.83
C PRO A 150 2.50 -1.67 13.34
N ASP A 151 2.58 -1.04 12.17
CA ASP A 151 3.83 -0.54 11.60
C ASP A 151 4.59 0.29 12.64
N THR A 152 5.76 -0.19 13.03
CA THR A 152 6.57 0.42 14.08
C THR A 152 8.04 0.39 13.70
N VAL A 153 8.77 1.45 14.01
CA VAL A 153 10.22 1.49 13.89
C VAL A 153 10.86 1.05 15.21
N LEU A 154 11.77 0.08 15.12
CA LEU A 154 12.39 -0.58 16.27
C LEU A 154 13.90 -0.76 16.04
N THR A 155 14.64 -1.00 17.14
CA THR A 155 15.95 -1.62 16.99
C THR A 155 15.79 -3.10 16.65
N PRO A 156 16.79 -3.75 16.03
CA PRO A 156 16.73 -5.19 15.74
C PRO A 156 16.44 -6.03 17.00
N GLU A 157 17.01 -5.65 18.14
CA GLU A 157 16.84 -6.35 19.43
C GLU A 157 15.38 -6.23 19.89
N ALA A 158 14.80 -5.03 19.88
CA ALA A 158 13.40 -4.82 20.26
C ALA A 158 12.43 -5.53 19.32
N TRP A 159 12.76 -5.61 18.03
CA TRP A 159 11.97 -6.40 17.07
C TRP A 159 12.03 -7.90 17.40
N GLN A 160 13.22 -8.44 17.66
CA GLN A 160 13.38 -9.83 18.06
C GLN A 160 12.62 -10.15 19.38
N GLU A 161 12.66 -9.24 20.36
CA GLU A 161 11.87 -9.36 21.58
C GLU A 161 10.36 -9.39 21.27
N THR A 162 9.89 -8.49 20.40
CA THR A 162 8.49 -8.45 19.96
C THR A 162 8.07 -9.78 19.33
N LEU A 163 8.90 -10.35 18.46
CA LEU A 163 8.65 -11.63 17.80
C LEU A 163 8.63 -12.79 18.81
N THR A 164 9.58 -12.81 19.75
CA THR A 164 9.69 -13.86 20.78
C THR A 164 8.49 -13.84 21.74
N ASN A 165 8.03 -12.65 22.10
CA ASN A 165 6.89 -12.47 23.01
C ASN A 165 5.52 -12.57 22.30
N SER A 166 5.52 -12.81 20.98
CA SER A 166 4.28 -13.02 20.25
C SER A 166 3.64 -14.34 20.65
N ASN A 167 2.40 -14.29 21.14
CA ASN A 167 1.61 -15.49 21.46
C ASN A 167 0.98 -16.14 20.21
N THR A 168 1.26 -15.61 19.02
CA THR A 168 0.67 -16.07 17.76
C THR A 168 1.76 -16.69 16.89
N GLU A 169 1.50 -17.86 16.33
CA GLU A 169 2.38 -18.40 15.31
C GLU A 169 2.46 -17.49 14.10
N TYR A 170 3.65 -17.19 13.63
CA TYR A 170 3.86 -16.30 12.49
C TYR A 170 4.85 -16.88 11.47
N GLN A 171 4.74 -16.38 10.25
CA GLN A 171 5.76 -16.50 9.21
C GLN A 171 6.48 -15.15 9.10
N LEU A 172 7.80 -15.13 9.24
CA LEU A 172 8.61 -13.91 9.08
C LEU A 172 8.95 -13.69 7.60
N ILE A 173 8.70 -12.47 7.13
CA ILE A 173 8.98 -12.02 5.77
C ILE A 173 9.95 -10.83 5.81
N HIS A 174 11.08 -10.97 5.13
CA HIS A 174 12.06 -9.89 4.96
C HIS A 174 11.74 -9.11 3.68
N ALA A 175 11.17 -7.92 3.82
CA ALA A 175 10.76 -7.06 2.73
C ALA A 175 11.90 -6.12 2.32
N THR A 176 12.82 -6.59 1.48
CA THR A 176 14.07 -5.85 1.14
C THR A 176 14.04 -5.16 -0.22
N SER A 177 13.36 -5.72 -1.22
CA SER A 177 13.35 -5.22 -2.59
C SER A 177 12.10 -5.67 -3.34
N GLY A 178 11.85 -5.07 -4.52
CA GLY A 178 10.75 -5.47 -5.39
C GLY A 178 9.35 -5.15 -4.84
N LEU A 179 9.25 -4.27 -3.84
CA LEU A 179 7.99 -4.03 -3.14
C LEU A 179 6.97 -3.31 -4.00
N ALA A 180 7.39 -2.61 -5.06
CA ALA A 180 6.46 -1.99 -6.00
C ALA A 180 5.56 -3.01 -6.71
N ALA A 181 5.96 -4.28 -6.78
CA ALA A 181 5.10 -5.36 -7.27
C ALA A 181 3.86 -5.60 -6.38
N THR A 182 3.89 -5.16 -5.11
CA THR A 182 2.72 -5.23 -4.21
C THR A 182 1.67 -4.14 -4.50
N VAL A 183 1.83 -3.34 -5.54
CA VAL A 183 0.86 -2.30 -5.92
C VAL A 183 -0.54 -2.85 -6.17
N THR A 184 -0.66 -4.08 -6.67
CA THR A 184 -1.95 -4.78 -6.79
C THR A 184 -2.57 -5.09 -5.43
N ASN A 185 -1.74 -5.42 -4.44
CA ASN A 185 -2.18 -5.66 -3.06
C ASN A 185 -2.66 -4.37 -2.38
N ILE A 186 -2.01 -3.23 -2.67
CA ILE A 186 -2.50 -1.90 -2.29
C ILE A 186 -3.91 -1.68 -2.85
N LEU A 187 -4.11 -1.99 -4.13
CA LEU A 187 -5.38 -1.82 -4.80
C LEU A 187 -6.47 -2.73 -4.21
N GLU A 188 -6.16 -4.01 -3.97
CA GLU A 188 -7.08 -4.96 -3.35
C GLU A 188 -7.49 -4.53 -1.94
N LEU A 189 -6.54 -4.15 -1.09
CA LEU A 189 -6.82 -3.71 0.28
C LEU A 189 -7.71 -2.46 0.30
N SER A 190 -7.44 -1.50 -0.57
CA SER A 190 -8.28 -0.30 -0.68
C SER A 190 -9.69 -0.63 -1.20
N TYR A 191 -9.81 -1.58 -2.13
CA TYR A 191 -11.11 -2.03 -2.60
C TYR A 191 -11.95 -2.70 -1.50
N LEU A 192 -11.32 -3.51 -0.64
CA LEU A 192 -11.99 -4.10 0.51
C LEU A 192 -12.54 -3.01 1.45
N GLU A 193 -11.77 -1.98 1.73
CA GLU A 193 -12.22 -0.84 2.52
C GLU A 193 -13.33 -0.04 1.82
N TRP A 194 -13.20 0.17 0.50
CA TRP A 194 -14.19 0.85 -0.31
C TRP A 194 -15.53 0.09 -0.31
N ARG A 195 -15.49 -1.25 -0.44
CA ARG A 195 -16.67 -2.13 -0.37
C ARG A 195 -17.40 -2.06 0.97
N GLN A 196 -16.67 -1.79 2.06
CA GLN A 196 -17.22 -1.57 3.40
C GLN A 196 -17.84 -0.17 3.56
N GLY A 197 -17.90 0.63 2.51
CA GLY A 197 -18.46 1.98 2.53
C GLY A 197 -17.51 3.08 2.96
N LYS A 198 -16.21 2.78 3.22
CA LYS A 198 -15.23 3.82 3.53
C LYS A 198 -15.00 4.73 2.33
N ARG A 199 -14.93 6.02 2.60
CA ARG A 199 -14.68 7.09 1.60
C ARG A 199 -13.75 8.14 2.19
N PRO A 200 -12.47 7.78 2.47
CA PRO A 200 -11.54 8.71 3.10
C PRO A 200 -11.31 9.92 2.21
N GLN A 201 -11.25 11.09 2.83
CA GLN A 201 -10.92 12.32 2.14
C GLN A 201 -9.45 12.28 1.68
N TRP A 202 -9.16 12.88 0.53
CA TRP A 202 -7.79 12.98 0.02
C TRP A 202 -6.81 13.61 1.03
N SER A 203 -7.30 14.51 1.89
CA SER A 203 -6.51 15.18 2.94
C SER A 203 -6.06 14.24 4.05
N GLU A 204 -6.76 13.13 4.26
CA GLU A 204 -6.44 12.11 5.27
C GLU A 204 -5.30 11.18 4.84
N ALA A 205 -4.98 11.15 3.54
CA ALA A 205 -3.85 10.38 3.02
C ALA A 205 -2.53 11.03 3.43
N LEU A 206 -1.95 10.56 4.51
CA LEU A 206 -0.69 11.06 5.07
C LEU A 206 0.43 10.02 4.92
N PRO A 207 1.65 10.45 4.59
CA PRO A 207 2.79 9.55 4.54
C PRO A 207 3.17 9.08 5.95
N TYR A 208 3.55 7.80 6.06
CA TYR A 208 4.10 7.24 7.28
C TYR A 208 5.61 7.06 7.13
N TYR A 209 6.37 7.83 7.91
CA TYR A 209 7.83 7.78 7.87
C TYR A 209 8.41 6.92 9.00
N GLY A 210 7.69 6.81 10.13
CA GLY A 210 8.13 6.09 11.34
C GLY A 210 9.37 6.66 12.01
N GLN A 211 10.15 7.49 11.29
CA GLN A 211 11.36 8.16 11.76
C GLN A 211 11.34 9.62 11.34
N HIS A 212 11.82 10.52 12.20
CA HIS A 212 12.13 11.88 11.78
C HIS A 212 13.36 11.89 10.86
N PRO A 213 13.33 12.60 9.74
CA PRO A 213 14.49 12.69 8.81
C PRO A 213 15.68 13.39 9.46
N VAL A 214 15.44 14.23 10.46
CA VAL A 214 16.45 14.91 11.26
C VAL A 214 16.12 14.71 12.75
N GLU A 215 17.07 14.23 13.55
CA GLU A 215 16.99 14.33 15.01
C GLU A 215 17.31 15.77 15.38
N ILE A 216 16.40 16.43 16.11
CA ILE A 216 16.60 17.73 16.75
C ILE A 216 17.24 17.49 18.11
#